data_4cc7d8f6eee01397313c87d834b80070
#
_entry.id   4cc7d8f6eee01397313c87d834b80070
#
_cell.length_a   1.000
_cell.length_b   1.000
_cell.length_c   1.000
_cell.angle_alpha   90.00
_cell.angle_beta   90.00
_cell.angle_gamma   90.00
#
_symmetry.space_group_name_H-M   'P 1'
#
loop_
_entity.id
_entity.type
_entity.pdbx_description
1 polymer ?
#
loop_
_entity_poly.entity_id
_entity_poly.type
_entity_poly.pdbx_seq_one_letter_code
_entity_poly.pdbx_strand_id
1 'polypeptide(L)'
;GDPTHFNLSTEASEALTEVIARRPSIIAYTSGHTHRHRVRWLHSGVPTIEIGCVKDFPGTWAEYRVHEGGVMQVVHRISAPDALAWSERCRHLYADFGIDYGQAYGFNMAVTLAIQVEAVQAD
;
A
#
# COMPACT_ATOMS: atom_id res chain seq x y z
N GLY A 1 13.35 -14.90 14.66
CA GLY A 1 13.60 -14.92 13.22
C GLY A 1 14.03 -13.53 12.75
N ASP A 2 14.95 -13.47 11.83
CA ASP A 2 15.45 -12.23 11.27
C ASP A 2 14.30 -11.50 10.53
N PRO A 3 13.89 -10.31 10.94
CA PRO A 3 12.79 -9.57 10.31
C PRO A 3 13.11 -9.14 8.88
N THR A 4 14.35 -9.31 8.42
CA THR A 4 14.77 -8.93 7.06
C THR A 4 14.25 -9.86 5.97
N HIS A 5 13.82 -11.07 6.29
CA HIS A 5 13.31 -12.05 5.32
C HIS A 5 11.97 -11.66 4.66
N PHE A 6 11.28 -10.66 5.20
CA PHE A 6 9.97 -10.23 4.69
C PHE A 6 10.02 -8.97 3.83
N ASN A 7 11.19 -8.37 3.66
CA ASN A 7 11.36 -7.15 2.89
C ASN A 7 12.42 -7.33 1.81
N LEU A 8 12.43 -6.44 0.84
CA LEU A 8 13.55 -6.33 -0.10
C LEU A 8 14.83 -6.01 0.67
N SER A 9 15.96 -6.52 0.21
CA SER A 9 17.27 -6.08 0.72
C SER A 9 17.44 -4.57 0.46
N THR A 10 18.34 -3.95 1.21
CA THR A 10 18.67 -2.53 1.00
C THR A 10 19.10 -2.27 -0.43
N GLU A 11 19.99 -3.11 -0.97
CA GLU A 11 20.48 -3.01 -2.35
C GLU A 11 19.36 -3.11 -3.38
N ALA A 12 18.43 -4.07 -3.22
CA ALA A 12 17.30 -4.22 -4.12
C ALA A 12 16.33 -3.03 -4.03
N SER A 13 16.15 -2.49 -2.82
CA SER A 13 15.30 -1.30 -2.60
C SER A 13 15.93 -0.06 -3.24
N GLU A 14 17.23 0.12 -3.13
CA GLU A 14 17.97 1.21 -3.77
C GLU A 14 17.90 1.10 -5.30
N ALA A 15 18.16 -0.08 -5.85
CA ALA A 15 18.07 -0.33 -7.29
C ALA A 15 16.66 -0.06 -7.83
N LEU A 16 15.61 -0.48 -7.11
CA LEU A 16 14.23 -0.18 -7.48
C LEU A 16 13.95 1.32 -7.46
N THR A 17 14.41 2.02 -6.42
CA THR A 17 14.25 3.47 -6.28
C THR A 17 14.92 4.23 -7.42
N GLU A 18 16.11 3.78 -7.83
CA GLU A 18 16.81 4.35 -8.98
C GLU A 18 16.05 4.14 -10.31
N VAL A 19 15.50 2.94 -10.52
CA VAL A 19 14.69 2.67 -11.72
C VAL A 19 13.47 3.58 -11.77
N ILE A 20 12.79 3.75 -10.64
CA ILE A 20 11.63 4.65 -10.54
C ILE A 20 12.04 6.10 -10.82
N ALA A 21 13.13 6.56 -10.23
CA ALA A 21 13.60 7.94 -10.41
C ALA A 21 13.98 8.29 -11.86
N ARG A 22 14.47 7.29 -12.62
CA ARG A 22 14.88 7.48 -14.03
C ARG A 22 13.72 7.39 -15.03
N ARG A 23 12.52 7.04 -14.58
CA ARG A 23 11.38 6.78 -15.47
C ARG A 23 10.18 7.63 -15.11
N PRO A 24 10.03 8.82 -15.71
CA PRO A 24 8.89 9.72 -15.42
C PRO A 24 7.51 9.11 -15.67
N SER A 25 7.43 8.06 -16.50
CA SER A 25 6.18 7.32 -16.72
C SER A 25 5.73 6.46 -15.52
N ILE A 26 6.61 6.23 -14.54
CA ILE A 26 6.25 5.54 -13.30
C ILE A 26 5.72 6.57 -12.31
N ILE A 27 4.42 6.59 -12.12
CA ILE A 27 3.73 7.57 -11.28
C ILE A 27 3.46 7.09 -9.86
N ALA A 28 3.55 5.78 -9.62
CA ALA A 28 3.41 5.16 -8.31
C ALA A 28 4.04 3.77 -8.30
N TYR A 29 4.38 3.28 -7.13
CA TYR A 29 4.76 1.90 -6.87
C TYR A 29 3.86 1.31 -5.80
N THR A 30 3.23 0.16 -6.09
CA THR A 30 2.34 -0.51 -5.15
C THR A 30 2.90 -1.85 -4.74
N SER A 31 2.69 -2.20 -3.49
CA SER A 31 3.14 -3.47 -2.91
C SER A 31 2.10 -4.02 -1.92
N GLY A 32 2.21 -5.29 -1.61
CA GLY A 32 1.43 -5.97 -0.60
C GLY A 32 2.30 -6.55 0.50
N HIS A 33 1.98 -7.77 0.95
CA HIS A 33 2.71 -8.61 1.89
C HIS A 33 2.62 -8.19 3.36
N THR A 34 2.75 -6.91 3.67
CA THR A 34 2.74 -6.42 5.06
C THR A 34 1.34 -6.35 5.68
N HIS A 35 0.29 -6.62 4.91
CA HIS A 35 -1.13 -6.60 5.29
C HIS A 35 -1.60 -5.28 5.91
N ARG A 36 -0.98 -4.18 5.57
CA ARG A 36 -1.33 -2.85 6.09
C ARG A 36 -1.34 -1.82 4.97
N HIS A 37 -2.04 -0.72 5.18
CA HIS A 37 -1.99 0.43 4.30
C HIS A 37 -0.90 1.39 4.80
N ARG A 38 -0.01 1.76 3.90
CA ARG A 38 0.99 2.78 4.17
C ARG A 38 1.38 3.48 2.87
N VAL A 39 1.51 4.80 2.93
CA VAL A 39 2.05 5.60 1.84
C VAL A 39 3.35 6.24 2.30
N ARG A 40 4.36 6.16 1.48
CA ARG A 40 5.63 6.87 1.64
C ARG A 40 5.98 7.53 0.32
N TRP A 41 6.67 8.64 0.39
CA TRP A 41 7.13 9.35 -0.79
C TRP A 41 8.61 9.08 -0.99
N LEU A 42 8.98 8.66 -2.19
CA LEU A 42 10.37 8.58 -2.59
C LEU A 42 10.93 10.00 -2.77
N HIS A 43 12.25 10.12 -2.74
CA HIS A 43 12.91 11.40 -2.96
C HIS A 43 12.60 11.98 -4.36
N SER A 44 12.30 11.14 -5.33
CA SER A 44 11.82 11.51 -6.67
C SER A 44 10.40 12.10 -6.69
N GLY A 45 9.67 12.09 -5.57
CA GLY A 45 8.27 12.52 -5.50
C GLY A 45 7.25 11.42 -5.88
N VAL A 46 7.71 10.22 -6.24
CA VAL A 46 6.82 9.09 -6.55
C VAL A 46 6.35 8.42 -5.27
N PRO A 47 5.04 8.20 -5.06
CA PRO A 47 4.54 7.49 -3.90
C PRO A 47 4.80 5.99 -3.99
N THR A 48 5.22 5.40 -2.87
CA THR A 48 5.20 3.96 -2.64
C THR A 48 4.04 3.63 -1.71
N ILE A 49 3.20 2.69 -2.13
CA ILE A 49 1.92 2.41 -1.51
C ILE A 49 1.88 0.94 -1.10
N GLU A 50 1.77 0.67 0.19
CA GLU A 50 1.48 -0.66 0.70
C GLU A 50 -0.04 -0.82 0.83
N ILE A 51 -0.56 -1.94 0.36
CA ILE A 51 -1.99 -2.26 0.36
C ILE A 51 -2.25 -3.37 1.38
N GLY A 52 -3.28 -3.20 2.18
CA GLY A 52 -3.80 -4.23 3.08
C GLY A 52 -4.31 -5.44 2.29
N CYS A 53 -4.65 -6.50 2.99
CA CYS A 53 -5.13 -7.73 2.36
C CYS A 53 -6.57 -8.06 2.75
N VAL A 54 -7.20 -8.94 1.96
CA VAL A 54 -8.57 -9.41 2.18
C VAL A 54 -8.64 -10.59 3.14
N LYS A 55 -7.53 -11.29 3.34
CA LYS A 55 -7.43 -12.57 4.04
C LYS A 55 -7.52 -12.43 5.57
N ASP A 56 -7.01 -11.32 6.12
CA ASP A 56 -7.00 -11.02 7.54
C ASP A 56 -7.29 -9.53 7.78
N PHE A 57 -6.98 -8.99 8.95
CA PHE A 57 -7.19 -7.57 9.20
C PHE A 57 -6.23 -6.72 8.34
N PRO A 58 -6.70 -5.66 7.67
CA PRO A 58 -8.01 -4.99 7.80
C PRO A 58 -9.13 -5.52 6.88
N GLY A 59 -8.93 -6.57 6.11
CA GLY A 59 -9.93 -7.11 5.20
C GLY A 59 -10.26 -6.13 4.06
N THR A 60 -9.23 -5.63 3.38
CA THR A 60 -9.36 -4.55 2.39
C THR A 60 -8.73 -4.91 1.06
N TRP A 61 -9.18 -4.21 0.03
CA TRP A 61 -8.60 -4.20 -1.30
C TRP A 61 -8.60 -2.80 -1.87
N ALA A 62 -7.79 -2.53 -2.87
CA ALA A 62 -7.70 -1.23 -3.51
C ALA A 62 -8.21 -1.29 -4.95
N GLU A 63 -9.02 -0.31 -5.32
CA GLU A 63 -9.44 -0.01 -6.67
C GLU A 63 -8.63 1.17 -7.19
N TYR A 64 -8.09 1.05 -8.39
CA TYR A 64 -7.42 2.14 -9.08
C TYR A 64 -8.30 2.65 -10.21
N ARG A 65 -8.75 3.89 -10.07
CA ARG A 65 -9.54 4.61 -11.09
C ARG A 65 -8.60 5.50 -11.87
N VAL A 66 -8.42 5.17 -13.15
CA VAL A 66 -7.56 5.94 -14.04
C VAL A 66 -8.39 7.01 -14.74
N HIS A 67 -7.93 8.24 -14.64
CA HIS A 67 -8.52 9.42 -15.26
C HIS A 67 -7.49 10.12 -16.14
N GLU A 68 -7.93 11.02 -17.01
CA GLU A 68 -7.04 11.80 -17.88
C GLU A 68 -5.98 12.59 -17.08
N GLY A 69 -6.37 13.15 -15.93
CA GLY A 69 -5.49 13.95 -15.08
C GLY A 69 -4.77 13.19 -13.97
N GLY A 70 -4.91 11.85 -13.88
CA GLY A 70 -4.25 11.10 -12.82
C GLY A 70 -4.92 9.79 -12.45
N VAL A 71 -4.49 9.23 -11.33
CA VAL A 71 -5.01 7.96 -10.80
C VAL A 71 -5.51 8.18 -9.38
N MET A 72 -6.70 7.72 -9.11
CA MET A 72 -7.27 7.70 -7.76
C MET A 72 -7.24 6.26 -7.22
N GLN A 73 -6.63 6.07 -6.05
CA GLN A 73 -6.77 4.84 -5.29
C GLN A 73 -7.92 4.97 -4.30
N VAL A 74 -8.85 4.04 -4.35
CA VAL A 74 -9.95 3.93 -3.40
C VAL A 74 -9.80 2.62 -2.64
N VAL A 75 -9.73 2.70 -1.32
CA VAL A 75 -9.64 1.51 -0.47
C VAL A 75 -11.05 1.08 -0.07
N HIS A 76 -11.36 -0.17 -0.35
CA HIS A 76 -12.63 -0.81 0.00
C HIS A 76 -12.41 -1.87 1.06
N ARG A 77 -13.36 -2.00 1.95
CA ARG A 77 -13.44 -3.13 2.87
C ARG A 77 -14.27 -4.26 2.25
N ILE A 78 -13.89 -5.50 2.53
CA ILE A 78 -14.72 -6.66 2.19
C ILE A 78 -16.09 -6.54 2.87
N SER A 79 -17.15 -7.06 2.23
CA SER A 79 -18.52 -6.90 2.70
C SER A 79 -19.19 -8.21 3.16
N ALA A 80 -18.60 -9.37 2.86
CA ALA A 80 -19.14 -10.64 3.32
C ALA A 80 -19.07 -10.75 4.85
N PRO A 81 -20.19 -10.97 5.56
CA PRO A 81 -20.23 -10.91 7.02
C PRO A 81 -19.26 -11.85 7.72
N ASP A 82 -19.15 -13.10 7.24
CA ASP A 82 -18.26 -14.10 7.81
C ASP A 82 -16.79 -13.73 7.62
N ALA A 83 -16.45 -13.19 6.45
CA ALA A 83 -15.11 -12.73 6.15
C ALA A 83 -14.73 -11.48 6.98
N LEU A 84 -15.68 -10.58 7.21
CA LEU A 84 -15.48 -9.44 8.13
C LEU A 84 -15.25 -9.93 9.57
N ALA A 85 -16.07 -10.86 10.04
CA ALA A 85 -15.92 -11.43 11.39
C ALA A 85 -14.55 -12.15 11.56
N TRP A 86 -14.09 -12.83 10.51
CA TRP A 86 -12.75 -13.40 10.50
C TRP A 86 -11.67 -12.31 10.54
N SER A 87 -11.76 -11.31 9.68
CA SER A 87 -10.83 -10.18 9.62
C SER A 87 -10.69 -9.52 11.00
N GLU A 88 -11.81 -9.26 11.70
CA GLU A 88 -11.77 -8.67 13.04
C GLU A 88 -11.06 -9.56 14.07
N ARG A 89 -11.21 -10.88 13.99
CA ARG A 89 -10.47 -11.80 14.87
C ARG A 89 -8.97 -11.79 14.62
N CYS A 90 -8.56 -11.45 13.40
CA CYS A 90 -7.15 -11.40 13.00
C CYS A 90 -6.42 -10.11 13.43
N ARG A 91 -7.09 -9.16 14.09
CA ARG A 91 -6.50 -7.86 14.47
C ARG A 91 -5.18 -7.98 15.19
N HIS A 92 -5.08 -8.95 16.07
CA HIS A 92 -3.91 -9.16 16.93
C HIS A 92 -3.13 -10.43 16.57
N LEU A 93 -3.43 -11.02 15.41
CA LEU A 93 -2.86 -12.31 15.01
C LEU A 93 -1.32 -12.30 14.95
N TYR A 94 -0.74 -11.16 14.64
CA TYR A 94 0.71 -10.99 14.52
C TYR A 94 1.33 -10.14 15.62
N ALA A 95 0.63 -9.93 16.73
CA ALA A 95 1.13 -9.11 17.84
C ALA A 95 2.45 -9.66 18.42
N ASP A 96 2.58 -11.00 18.50
CA ASP A 96 3.80 -11.66 18.97
C ASP A 96 5.03 -11.40 18.07
N PHE A 97 4.81 -10.96 16.83
CA PHE A 97 5.85 -10.53 15.90
C PHE A 97 6.08 -9.01 15.91
N GLY A 98 5.52 -8.30 16.87
CA GLY A 98 5.60 -6.84 16.96
C GLY A 98 4.71 -6.10 15.94
N ILE A 99 3.75 -6.80 15.35
CA ILE A 99 2.79 -6.24 14.39
C ILE A 99 1.39 -6.30 15.01
N ASP A 100 0.95 -5.18 15.56
CA ASP A 100 -0.42 -5.03 16.09
C ASP A 100 -1.24 -4.13 15.15
N TYR A 101 -2.05 -4.76 14.30
CA TYR A 101 -2.96 -4.06 13.40
C TYR A 101 -4.10 -3.35 14.13
N GLY A 102 -4.42 -3.76 15.35
CA GLY A 102 -5.47 -3.13 16.16
C GLY A 102 -5.14 -1.68 16.49
N GLN A 103 -3.88 -1.37 16.76
CA GLN A 103 -3.42 -0.01 17.03
C GLN A 103 -3.35 0.86 15.78
N ALA A 104 -3.14 0.26 14.62
CA ALA A 104 -3.06 0.94 13.33
C ALA A 104 -4.43 1.13 12.67
N TYR A 105 -5.53 0.84 13.37
CA TYR A 105 -6.87 0.77 12.77
C TYR A 105 -7.30 2.05 12.04
N GLY A 106 -7.14 3.20 12.64
CA GLY A 106 -7.49 4.47 12.03
C GLY A 106 -6.66 4.78 10.78
N PHE A 107 -5.41 4.37 10.77
CA PHE A 107 -4.50 4.54 9.64
C PHE A 107 -4.81 3.55 8.51
N ASN A 108 -5.14 2.30 8.84
CA ASN A 108 -5.43 1.25 7.87
C ASN A 108 -6.78 1.41 7.14
N MET A 109 -7.70 2.22 7.66
CA MET A 109 -9.06 2.33 7.12
C MET A 109 -9.29 3.55 6.22
N ALA A 110 -8.38 4.52 6.16
CA ALA A 110 -8.70 5.86 5.67
C ALA A 110 -7.85 6.33 4.49
N VAL A 111 -7.20 5.45 3.72
CA VAL A 111 -6.33 5.94 2.64
C VAL A 111 -7.06 5.95 1.30
N THR A 112 -7.69 7.08 0.99
CA THR A 112 -7.98 7.46 -0.39
C THR A 112 -6.85 8.37 -0.86
N LEU A 113 -6.13 7.94 -1.88
CA LEU A 113 -5.00 8.68 -2.45
C LEU A 113 -5.34 9.11 -3.87
N ALA A 114 -5.23 10.40 -4.14
CA ALA A 114 -5.25 10.93 -5.49
C ALA A 114 -3.83 11.25 -5.94
N ILE A 115 -3.39 10.63 -7.02
CA ILE A 115 -2.11 10.90 -7.67
C ILE A 115 -2.43 11.73 -8.91
N GLN A 116 -2.04 13.00 -8.89
CA GLN A 116 -2.13 13.85 -10.06
C GLN A 116 -0.92 13.63 -10.97
N VAL A 117 -1.19 13.42 -12.24
CA VAL A 117 -0.17 13.39 -13.28
C VAL A 117 -0.27 14.72 -14.00
N GLU A 118 0.79 15.52 -13.95
CA GLU A 118 0.91 16.69 -14.80
C GLU A 118 0.93 16.21 -16.26
N ALA A 119 0.04 16.76 -17.07
CA ALA A 119 0.06 16.52 -18.50
C ALA A 119 1.43 16.96 -19.03
N VAL A 120 2.20 16.02 -19.56
CA VAL A 120 3.40 16.36 -20.34
C VAL A 120 2.88 17.13 -21.53
N GLN A 121 3.16 18.43 -21.58
CA GLN A 121 2.93 19.21 -22.80
C GLN A 121 3.77 18.56 -23.88
N ALA A 122 3.11 17.95 -24.87
CA ALA A 122 3.76 17.49 -26.08
C ALA A 122 4.22 18.76 -26.83
N ASP A 123 5.54 18.95 -26.94
CA ASP A 123 6.15 19.92 -27.83
C ASP A 123 5.93 19.50 -29.29
#